data_f88688674cdd5e9d90c8fa4f13ad3a58
#
_entry.id   f88688674cdd5e9d90c8fa4f13ad3a58
#
_cell.length_a   1.000
_cell.length_b   1.000
_cell.length_c   1.000
_cell.angle_alpha   90.00
_cell.angle_beta   90.00
_cell.angle_gamma   90.00
#
_symmetry.space_group_name_H-M   'P 1'
#
loop_
_entity.id
_entity.type
_entity.pdbx_description
1 polymer ?
#
loop_
_entity_poly.entity_id
_entity_poly.type
_entity_poly.pdbx_seq_one_letter_code
_entity_poly.pdbx_strand_id
1 'polypeptide(L)'
;DDNRHLLKPPVGNQQVYKGNDDFIVMVVGGPNSRKDYHYDEGEEFFYQLEGDIILKIIEDGKPKDIEIKEGEIFLLPARTPHSPQRGANTVGLVMEVNRRPGMQDRLQWYCEKCNNLLHEGFLELKDIETELKAAMETFYASTDLRTCKVKECGAVMEPPVKLA
;
A
#
# COMPACT_ATOMS: atom_id res chain seq x y z
N ASP A 1 7.49 -20.72 8.57
CA ASP A 1 8.02 -20.35 9.91
C ASP A 1 9.50 -19.98 9.87
N ASP A 2 10.33 -20.68 9.08
CA ASP A 2 11.79 -20.46 9.04
C ASP A 2 12.21 -19.06 8.58
N ASN A 3 11.36 -18.39 7.80
CA ASN A 3 11.62 -17.07 7.23
C ASN A 3 10.87 -15.92 7.92
N ARG A 4 10.17 -16.18 9.03
CA ARG A 4 9.40 -15.15 9.75
C ARG A 4 10.25 -13.94 10.16
N HIS A 5 11.52 -14.14 10.43
CA HIS A 5 12.46 -13.06 10.76
C HIS A 5 12.69 -12.04 9.63
N LEU A 6 12.31 -12.36 8.38
CA LEU A 6 12.41 -11.48 7.23
C LEU A 6 11.19 -10.53 7.12
N LEU A 7 10.08 -10.84 7.80
CA LEU A 7 8.86 -10.04 7.81
C LEU A 7 8.99 -8.92 8.86
N LYS A 8 9.81 -7.91 8.58
CA LYS A 8 10.12 -6.81 9.50
C LYS A 8 9.64 -5.45 8.95
N PRO A 9 9.27 -4.52 9.87
CA PRO A 9 8.97 -3.15 9.49
C PRO A 9 10.12 -2.48 8.71
N PRO A 10 9.86 -1.43 7.90
CA PRO A 10 8.58 -0.69 7.77
C PRO A 10 7.54 -1.35 6.85
N VAL A 11 7.95 -2.25 5.98
CA VAL A 11 7.08 -3.05 5.12
C VAL A 11 7.69 -4.42 4.98
N GLY A 12 7.09 -5.42 5.60
CA GLY A 12 7.59 -6.79 5.59
C GLY A 12 7.11 -7.58 4.37
N ASN A 13 7.37 -7.08 3.16
CA ASN A 13 7.01 -7.78 1.93
C ASN A 13 8.17 -8.66 1.48
N GLN A 14 7.88 -9.95 1.27
CA GLN A 14 8.83 -10.89 0.70
C GLN A 14 8.21 -11.59 -0.52
N GLN A 15 8.75 -11.33 -1.69
CA GLN A 15 8.34 -12.04 -2.91
C GLN A 15 8.80 -13.49 -2.84
N VAL A 16 7.85 -14.42 -2.94
CA VAL A 16 8.11 -15.88 -2.77
C VAL A 16 8.67 -16.49 -4.05
N TYR A 17 8.12 -16.11 -5.20
CA TYR A 17 8.54 -16.61 -6.51
C TYR A 17 9.10 -15.47 -7.34
N LYS A 18 10.42 -15.46 -7.59
CA LYS A 18 11.09 -14.50 -8.47
C LYS A 18 11.14 -15.03 -9.91
N GLY A 19 10.94 -14.14 -10.88
CA GLY A 19 10.97 -14.50 -12.31
C GLY A 19 9.70 -15.22 -12.80
N ASN A 20 8.59 -15.10 -12.11
CA ASN A 20 7.29 -15.52 -12.60
C ASN A 20 6.73 -14.42 -13.53
N ASP A 21 6.26 -14.81 -14.71
CA ASP A 21 5.81 -13.88 -15.73
C ASP A 21 4.37 -13.37 -15.51
N ASP A 22 3.52 -14.13 -14.81
CA ASP A 22 2.10 -13.82 -14.67
C ASP A 22 1.74 -13.13 -13.33
N PHE A 23 2.35 -13.57 -12.22
CA PHE A 23 1.96 -13.12 -10.89
C PHE A 23 3.14 -12.74 -10.00
N ILE A 24 2.94 -11.69 -9.20
CA ILE A 24 3.76 -11.39 -8.04
C ILE A 24 3.06 -12.04 -6.84
N VAL A 25 3.77 -12.93 -6.14
CA VAL A 25 3.26 -13.60 -4.94
C VAL A 25 4.11 -13.19 -3.75
N MET A 26 3.50 -12.56 -2.77
CA MET A 26 4.19 -12.01 -1.60
C MET A 26 3.63 -12.57 -0.30
N VAL A 27 4.51 -12.86 0.65
CA VAL A 27 4.14 -12.97 2.07
C VAL A 27 4.42 -11.61 2.71
N VAL A 28 3.42 -11.06 3.37
CA VAL A 28 3.46 -9.72 3.94
C VAL A 28 3.20 -9.77 5.44
N GLY A 29 4.13 -9.26 6.22
CA GLY A 29 4.02 -9.19 7.67
C GLY A 29 3.74 -7.77 8.19
N GLY A 30 3.17 -7.70 9.39
CA GLY A 30 3.03 -6.47 10.15
C GLY A 30 4.01 -6.42 11.35
N PRO A 31 4.14 -5.26 12.04
CA PRO A 31 3.37 -4.05 11.76
C PRO A 31 3.88 -3.26 10.55
N ASN A 32 3.00 -2.49 9.93
CA ASN A 32 3.40 -1.47 8.98
C ASN A 32 2.93 -0.08 9.43
N SER A 33 3.49 0.96 8.81
CA SER A 33 3.06 2.34 9.03
C SER A 33 3.13 3.06 7.69
N ARG A 34 2.00 3.15 7.00
CA ARG A 34 1.91 3.80 5.68
C ARG A 34 0.65 4.68 5.60
N LYS A 35 0.75 5.75 4.83
CA LYS A 35 -0.35 6.70 4.57
C LYS A 35 -0.63 6.89 3.09
N ASP A 36 0.16 6.25 2.25
CA ASP A 36 -0.03 6.19 0.81
C ASP A 36 -1.09 5.16 0.44
N TYR A 37 -1.73 5.39 -0.69
CA TYR A 37 -2.58 4.42 -1.36
C TYR A 37 -1.88 3.99 -2.64
N HIS A 38 -1.70 2.69 -2.78
CA HIS A 38 -1.23 2.10 -4.02
C HIS A 38 -2.40 1.97 -5.00
N TYR A 39 -2.18 2.27 -6.25
CA TYR A 39 -3.12 2.07 -7.34
C TYR A 39 -2.44 1.21 -8.39
N ASP A 40 -3.00 0.05 -8.62
CA ASP A 40 -2.58 -0.90 -9.65
C ASP A 40 -3.69 -1.04 -10.72
N GLU A 41 -3.29 -1.26 -11.97
CA GLU A 41 -4.22 -1.52 -13.06
C GLU A 41 -4.74 -2.97 -13.06
N GLY A 42 -4.12 -3.88 -12.31
CA GLY A 42 -4.53 -5.25 -12.10
C GLY A 42 -5.41 -5.43 -10.86
N GLU A 43 -5.96 -6.63 -10.72
CA GLU A 43 -6.59 -7.08 -9.50
C GLU A 43 -5.55 -7.54 -8.48
N GLU A 44 -5.86 -7.42 -7.20
CA GLU A 44 -4.99 -7.86 -6.12
C GLU A 44 -5.76 -8.79 -5.18
N PHE A 45 -5.21 -9.97 -4.94
CA PHE A 45 -5.81 -10.97 -4.06
C PHE A 45 -5.13 -10.96 -2.70
N PHE A 46 -5.93 -10.90 -1.64
CA PHE A 46 -5.51 -10.97 -0.25
C PHE A 46 -6.01 -12.26 0.38
N TYR A 47 -5.14 -12.94 1.11
CA TYR A 47 -5.51 -13.99 2.05
C TYR A 47 -4.84 -13.71 3.40
N GLN A 48 -5.64 -13.46 4.42
CA GLN A 48 -5.11 -13.14 5.74
C GLN A 48 -4.86 -14.42 6.53
N LEU A 49 -3.57 -14.73 6.76
CA LEU A 49 -3.13 -15.98 7.39
C LEU A 49 -3.12 -15.89 8.92
N GLU A 50 -2.67 -14.76 9.48
CA GLU A 50 -2.58 -14.53 10.92
C GLU A 50 -2.98 -13.09 11.25
N GLY A 51 -3.88 -12.93 12.22
CA GLY A 51 -4.39 -11.65 12.69
C GLY A 51 -5.20 -10.90 11.64
N ASP A 52 -6.00 -9.95 12.08
CA ASP A 52 -6.88 -9.15 11.24
C ASP A 52 -6.16 -7.92 10.68
N ILE A 53 -6.58 -7.44 9.51
CA ILE A 53 -6.11 -6.18 8.93
C ILE A 53 -7.27 -5.29 8.50
N ILE A 54 -6.97 -4.00 8.35
CA ILE A 54 -7.87 -3.07 7.67
C ILE A 54 -7.25 -2.70 6.32
N LEU A 55 -7.95 -3.02 5.24
CA LEU A 55 -7.62 -2.54 3.91
C LEU A 55 -8.39 -1.24 3.66
N LYS A 56 -7.69 -0.10 3.74
CA LYS A 56 -8.28 1.19 3.36
C LYS A 56 -8.33 1.29 1.85
N ILE A 57 -9.48 1.67 1.31
CA ILE A 57 -9.65 1.90 -0.14
C ILE A 57 -10.26 3.27 -0.40
N ILE A 58 -10.10 3.75 -1.64
CA ILE A 58 -10.89 4.87 -2.16
C ILE A 58 -11.89 4.32 -3.18
N GLU A 59 -13.16 4.40 -2.84
CA GLU A 59 -14.27 3.96 -3.68
C GLU A 59 -15.16 5.17 -3.99
N ASP A 60 -15.38 5.46 -5.26
CA ASP A 60 -16.14 6.65 -5.71
C ASP A 60 -15.63 7.96 -5.11
N GLY A 61 -14.33 8.12 -4.98
CA GLY A 61 -13.67 9.29 -4.42
C GLY A 61 -13.82 9.45 -2.90
N LYS A 62 -14.28 8.42 -2.19
CA LYS A 62 -14.48 8.42 -0.74
C LYS A 62 -13.66 7.31 -0.07
N PRO A 63 -13.07 7.60 1.10
CA PRO A 63 -12.39 6.56 1.86
C PRO A 63 -13.39 5.55 2.42
N LYS A 64 -13.00 4.27 2.37
CA LYS A 64 -13.75 3.16 2.92
C LYS A 64 -12.78 2.15 3.52
N ASP A 65 -13.13 1.62 4.67
CA ASP A 65 -12.35 0.59 5.37
C ASP A 65 -12.98 -0.78 5.12
N ILE A 66 -12.17 -1.73 4.67
CA ILE A 66 -12.54 -3.14 4.50
C ILE A 66 -11.77 -3.92 5.56
N GLU A 67 -12.49 -4.54 6.47
CA GLU A 67 -11.91 -5.49 7.43
C GLU A 67 -11.67 -6.83 6.73
N ILE A 68 -10.46 -7.39 6.84
CA ILE A 68 -10.12 -8.74 6.37
C ILE A 68 -9.60 -9.49 7.59
N LYS A 69 -10.40 -10.44 8.08
CA LYS A 69 -10.09 -11.22 9.28
C LYS A 69 -9.14 -12.37 8.98
N GLU A 70 -8.53 -12.88 10.03
CA GLU A 70 -7.77 -14.13 9.94
C GLU A 70 -8.61 -15.24 9.30
N GLY A 71 -8.03 -15.92 8.31
CA GLY A 71 -8.69 -16.95 7.51
C GLY A 71 -9.52 -16.44 6.33
N GLU A 72 -9.75 -15.12 6.23
CA GLU A 72 -10.55 -14.55 5.14
C GLU A 72 -9.71 -14.23 3.91
N ILE A 73 -10.39 -14.24 2.77
CA ILE A 73 -9.87 -13.81 1.47
C ILE A 73 -10.62 -12.58 0.98
N PHE A 74 -9.93 -11.74 0.21
CA PHE A 74 -10.53 -10.59 -0.45
C PHE A 74 -9.90 -10.39 -1.83
N LEU A 75 -10.72 -10.21 -2.86
CA LEU A 75 -10.26 -9.82 -4.18
C LEU A 75 -10.53 -8.33 -4.37
N LEU A 76 -9.47 -7.55 -4.40
CA LEU A 76 -9.54 -6.12 -4.66
C LEU A 76 -9.70 -5.89 -6.17
N PRO A 77 -10.74 -5.17 -6.62
CA PRO A 77 -10.90 -4.83 -8.03
C PRO A 77 -9.74 -4.00 -8.55
N ALA A 78 -9.38 -4.23 -9.82
CA ALA A 78 -8.41 -3.42 -10.54
C ALA A 78 -8.72 -1.92 -10.42
N ARG A 79 -7.67 -1.09 -10.42
CA ARG A 79 -7.76 0.38 -10.37
C ARG A 79 -8.41 0.94 -9.11
N THR A 80 -8.36 0.21 -8.00
CA THR A 80 -8.85 0.67 -6.71
C THR A 80 -7.67 1.14 -5.86
N PRO A 81 -7.55 2.45 -5.55
CA PRO A 81 -6.52 2.93 -4.64
C PRO A 81 -6.70 2.29 -3.26
N HIS A 82 -5.63 1.71 -2.70
CA HIS A 82 -5.71 0.93 -1.48
C HIS A 82 -4.47 1.08 -0.60
N SER A 83 -4.65 0.89 0.69
CA SER A 83 -3.61 1.04 1.71
C SER A 83 -3.82 -0.01 2.81
N PRO A 84 -3.13 -1.17 2.76
CA PRO A 84 -3.25 -2.18 3.80
C PRO A 84 -2.65 -1.67 5.12
N GLN A 85 -3.45 -1.69 6.19
CA GLN A 85 -3.04 -1.33 7.54
C GLN A 85 -2.87 -2.61 8.35
N ARG A 86 -1.63 -2.93 8.69
CA ARG A 86 -1.23 -4.18 9.35
C ARG A 86 -0.77 -3.90 10.76
N GLY A 87 -1.40 -4.52 11.73
CA GLY A 87 -0.97 -4.52 13.14
C GLY A 87 0.22 -5.45 13.39
N ALA A 88 0.74 -5.44 14.61
CA ALA A 88 1.76 -6.40 15.02
C ALA A 88 1.24 -7.84 14.93
N ASN A 89 2.14 -8.77 14.60
CA ASN A 89 1.86 -10.22 14.50
C ASN A 89 0.83 -10.58 13.42
N THR A 90 0.64 -9.74 12.41
CA THR A 90 -0.18 -10.09 11.26
C THR A 90 0.68 -10.69 10.14
N VAL A 91 0.16 -11.68 9.45
CA VAL A 91 0.76 -12.29 8.26
C VAL A 91 -0.31 -12.51 7.22
N GLY A 92 -0.05 -12.10 5.99
CA GLY A 92 -0.95 -12.31 4.85
C GLY A 92 -0.20 -12.79 3.61
N LEU A 93 -0.92 -13.46 2.73
CA LEU A 93 -0.52 -13.73 1.36
C LEU A 93 -1.17 -12.69 0.47
N VAL A 94 -0.39 -12.07 -0.40
CA VAL A 94 -0.84 -11.13 -1.41
C VAL A 94 -0.40 -11.60 -2.77
N MET A 95 -1.31 -11.61 -3.73
CA MET A 95 -1.03 -11.95 -5.12
C MET A 95 -1.52 -10.83 -6.03
N GLU A 96 -0.63 -10.34 -6.86
CA GLU A 96 -0.90 -9.31 -7.86
C GLU A 96 -0.60 -9.83 -9.26
N VAL A 97 -1.25 -9.29 -10.27
CA VAL A 97 -0.87 -9.50 -11.67
C VAL A 97 0.46 -8.81 -11.93
N ASN A 98 1.39 -9.51 -12.57
CA ASN A 98 2.66 -8.90 -12.96
C ASN A 98 2.44 -7.80 -14.02
N ARG A 99 3.26 -6.73 -13.95
CA ARG A 99 3.06 -5.55 -14.81
C ARG A 99 3.39 -5.89 -16.25
N ARG A 100 2.43 -5.66 -17.13
CA ARG A 100 2.61 -5.75 -18.59
C ARG A 100 3.14 -4.42 -19.13
N PRO A 101 3.83 -4.41 -20.29
CA PRO A 101 4.28 -3.17 -20.90
C PRO A 101 3.15 -2.15 -21.04
N GLY A 102 3.38 -0.93 -20.54
CA GLY A 102 2.41 0.18 -20.55
C GLY A 102 1.52 0.29 -19.32
N MET A 103 1.51 -0.69 -18.42
CA MET A 103 0.85 -0.55 -17.11
C MET A 103 1.66 0.38 -16.21
N GLN A 104 0.95 1.24 -15.50
CA GLN A 104 1.55 2.20 -14.58
C GLN A 104 0.93 2.06 -13.20
N ASP A 105 1.79 1.82 -12.23
CA ASP A 105 1.41 1.94 -10.82
C ASP A 105 1.39 3.41 -10.41
N ARG A 106 0.58 3.71 -9.40
CA ARG A 106 0.56 5.04 -8.80
C ARG A 106 0.61 4.94 -7.29
N LEU A 107 1.28 5.90 -6.68
CA LEU A 107 1.13 6.17 -5.25
C LEU A 107 0.36 7.46 -5.07
N GLN A 108 -0.69 7.40 -4.30
CA GLN A 108 -1.59 8.52 -4.03
C GLN A 108 -1.61 8.82 -2.54
N TRP A 109 -1.63 10.12 -2.19
CA TRP A 109 -1.79 10.58 -0.82
C TRP A 109 -3.00 11.50 -0.72
N TYR A 110 -3.84 11.23 0.26
CA TYR A 110 -5.07 11.97 0.49
C TYR A 110 -5.00 12.73 1.80
N CYS A 111 -5.53 13.94 1.83
CA CYS A 111 -5.60 14.77 3.04
C CYS A 111 -6.40 14.06 4.13
N GLU A 112 -5.80 13.84 5.29
CA GLU A 112 -6.45 13.18 6.43
C GLU A 112 -7.63 13.98 7.01
N LYS A 113 -7.75 15.30 6.67
CA LYS A 113 -8.83 16.16 7.14
C LYS A 113 -10.01 16.27 6.18
N CYS A 114 -9.76 16.36 4.87
CA CYS A 114 -10.83 16.62 3.87
C CYS A 114 -10.85 15.64 2.71
N ASN A 115 -10.00 14.60 2.72
CA ASN A 115 -9.85 13.56 1.71
C ASN A 115 -9.48 14.07 0.30
N ASN A 116 -9.06 15.34 0.15
CA ASN A 116 -8.54 15.83 -1.11
C ASN A 116 -7.23 15.13 -1.48
N LEU A 117 -7.05 14.78 -2.75
CA LEU A 117 -5.79 14.25 -3.24
C LEU A 117 -4.69 15.31 -3.06
N LEU A 118 -3.65 14.97 -2.31
CA LEU A 118 -2.48 15.82 -2.08
C LEU A 118 -1.46 15.69 -3.20
N HIS A 119 -1.16 14.46 -3.55
CA HIS A 119 -0.14 14.11 -4.55
C HIS A 119 -0.43 12.75 -5.18
N GLU A 120 -0.04 12.61 -6.43
CA GLU A 120 -0.03 11.36 -7.17
C GLU A 120 1.33 11.20 -7.86
N GLY A 121 2.03 10.13 -7.55
CA GLY A 121 3.29 9.72 -8.19
C GLY A 121 3.05 8.54 -9.12
N PHE A 122 3.60 8.60 -10.35
CA PHE A 122 3.52 7.54 -11.35
C PHE A 122 4.79 6.72 -11.35
N LEU A 123 4.66 5.40 -11.42
CA LEU A 123 5.76 4.46 -11.37
C LEU A 123 5.63 3.43 -12.49
N GLU A 124 6.71 3.22 -13.24
CA GLU A 124 6.88 2.02 -14.08
C GLU A 124 7.60 0.97 -13.23
N LEU A 125 6.84 0.27 -12.40
CA LEU A 125 7.39 -0.65 -11.41
C LEU A 125 8.16 -1.80 -12.07
N LYS A 126 9.47 -1.85 -11.76
CA LYS A 126 10.36 -2.98 -12.08
C LYS A 126 10.74 -3.76 -10.83
N ASP A 127 10.81 -3.06 -9.68
CA ASP A 127 11.12 -3.63 -8.37
C ASP A 127 10.21 -2.99 -7.31
N ILE A 128 9.19 -3.74 -6.92
CA ILE A 128 8.18 -3.31 -5.95
C ILE A 128 8.78 -3.06 -4.55
N GLU A 129 9.89 -3.72 -4.20
CA GLU A 129 10.49 -3.60 -2.88
C GLU A 129 11.23 -2.26 -2.69
N THR A 130 11.83 -1.73 -3.75
CA THR A 130 12.71 -0.54 -3.69
C THR A 130 12.07 0.73 -4.22
N GLU A 131 11.32 0.65 -5.32
CA GLU A 131 10.81 1.84 -6.02
C GLU A 131 9.67 2.51 -5.25
N LEU A 132 8.78 1.76 -4.62
CA LEU A 132 7.72 2.32 -3.77
C LEU A 132 8.31 3.11 -2.59
N LYS A 133 9.37 2.58 -1.98
CA LYS A 133 10.03 3.25 -0.86
C LYS A 133 10.64 4.60 -1.28
N ALA A 134 11.31 4.67 -2.42
CA ALA A 134 11.91 5.90 -2.92
C ALA A 134 10.85 6.99 -3.22
N ALA A 135 9.70 6.59 -3.78
CA ALA A 135 8.59 7.50 -4.04
C ALA A 135 7.98 8.05 -2.74
N MET A 136 7.81 7.19 -1.72
CA MET A 136 7.34 7.61 -0.40
C MET A 136 8.31 8.61 0.25
N GLU A 137 9.61 8.34 0.22
CA GLU A 137 10.62 9.23 0.77
C GLU A 137 10.60 10.60 0.10
N THR A 138 10.43 10.65 -1.23
CA THR A 138 10.30 11.89 -1.98
C THR A 138 9.09 12.71 -1.55
N PHE A 139 7.93 12.10 -1.41
CA PHE A 139 6.73 12.76 -0.94
C PHE A 139 6.90 13.32 0.48
N TYR A 140 7.39 12.50 1.42
CA TYR A 140 7.49 12.90 2.82
C TYR A 140 8.57 13.96 3.06
N ALA A 141 9.59 14.05 2.21
CA ALA A 141 10.62 15.10 2.28
C ALA A 141 10.07 16.48 1.90
N SER A 142 8.98 16.58 1.12
CA SER A 142 8.42 17.83 0.62
C SER A 142 7.20 18.27 1.42
N THR A 143 7.34 19.35 2.21
CA THR A 143 6.21 19.97 2.91
C THR A 143 5.15 20.49 1.93
N ASP A 144 5.56 20.99 0.76
CA ASP A 144 4.62 21.48 -0.26
C ASP A 144 3.72 20.35 -0.79
N LEU A 145 4.26 19.17 -1.11
CA LEU A 145 3.48 18.03 -1.54
C LEU A 145 2.54 17.52 -0.44
N ARG A 146 2.94 17.60 0.82
CA ARG A 146 2.15 17.18 1.99
C ARG A 146 1.08 18.20 2.39
N THR A 147 1.10 19.42 1.84
CA THR A 147 0.15 20.48 2.19
C THR A 147 -1.09 20.42 1.32
N CYS A 148 -2.26 20.35 1.95
CA CYS A 148 -3.55 20.37 1.26
C CYS A 148 -3.78 21.73 0.59
N LYS A 149 -4.05 21.70 -0.73
CA LYS A 149 -4.26 22.91 -1.53
C LYS A 149 -5.69 23.43 -1.48
N VAL A 150 -6.60 22.75 -0.78
CA VAL A 150 -7.96 23.25 -0.53
C VAL A 150 -7.86 24.45 0.41
N LYS A 151 -8.34 25.62 -0.01
CA LYS A 151 -8.18 26.91 0.67
C LYS A 151 -8.67 26.90 2.12
N GLU A 152 -9.79 26.24 2.37
CA GLU A 152 -10.43 26.18 3.69
C GLU A 152 -9.84 25.05 4.57
N CYS A 153 -8.94 24.23 4.01
CA CYS A 153 -8.33 23.11 4.71
C CYS A 153 -6.91 23.42 5.16
N GLY A 154 -5.99 23.61 4.22
CA GLY A 154 -4.59 23.94 4.47
C GLY A 154 -3.83 22.96 5.38
N ALA A 155 -4.37 21.78 5.64
CA ALA A 155 -3.76 20.80 6.53
C ALA A 155 -2.47 20.23 5.92
N VAL A 156 -1.48 19.98 6.75
CA VAL A 156 -0.21 19.34 6.35
C VAL A 156 -0.22 17.90 6.87
N MET A 157 0.00 16.93 5.97
CA MET A 157 0.15 15.54 6.38
C MET A 157 1.50 15.33 7.06
N GLU A 158 1.49 14.82 8.28
CA GLU A 158 2.72 14.41 8.94
C GLU A 158 3.22 13.06 8.40
N PRO A 159 4.54 12.87 8.25
CA PRO A 159 5.09 11.55 7.93
C PRO A 159 4.62 10.48 8.93
N PRO A 160 4.49 9.22 8.52
CA PRO A 160 4.17 8.15 9.45
C PRO A 160 5.24 8.03 10.53
N VAL A 161 4.83 7.65 11.72
CA VAL A 161 5.77 7.37 12.81
C VAL A 161 6.62 6.17 12.40
N LYS A 162 7.96 6.31 12.52
CA LYS A 162 8.86 5.17 12.29
C LYS A 162 8.58 4.12 13.36
N LEU A 163 8.18 2.95 12.92
CA LEU A 163 8.08 1.79 13.81
C LEU A 163 9.51 1.30 14.13
N ALA A 164 9.78 1.11 15.40
CA ALA A 164 11.07 0.64 15.88
C ALA A 164 11.32 -0.84 15.55
#